data_dc63bb4ea4db48e80b21e81cd11c4fc4
#
_entry.id   dc63bb4ea4db48e80b21e81cd11c4fc4
#
_cell.length_a   1.000
_cell.length_b   1.000
_cell.length_c   1.000
_cell.angle_alpha   90.00
_cell.angle_beta   90.00
_cell.angle_gamma   90.00
#
_symmetry.space_group_name_H-M   'P 1'
#
loop_
_entity.id
_entity.type
_entity.pdbx_description
1 polymer ?
#
loop_
_entity_poly.entity_id
_entity_poly.type
_entity_poly.pdbx_seq_one_letter_code
_entity_poly.pdbx_strand_id
1 'polypeptide(L)'
;MCIRDNDTVMPGVPFEVWSQKMRACKTKLEFQKTFCYGLLWKLAKEVTDGLTLDHTALPADKSAAYTYISNHRDIILDSGFLSILLVDQGMDTVEIAIGDNLLVYPWIKKFVRVNKSFIVLRALTMRQMLEASARMSRYMHYTISEKKQSIWIAQREGRAKDSNDRTQDSVLKMLAIGGEGDVIDRLMAVSYTHLRAHETLAN
;
A
#
# COMPACT_ATOMS: atom_id res chain seq x y z
N MET A 1 0.37 -12.49 19.27
CA MET A 1 -0.85 -13.07 18.68
C MET A 1 -1.27 -14.20 19.60
N CYS A 2 -2.47 -14.15 20.13
CA CYS A 2 -2.97 -15.15 21.08
C CYS A 2 -3.51 -16.37 20.30
N ILE A 3 -3.51 -17.56 20.90
CA ILE A 3 -4.04 -18.81 20.28
C ILE A 3 -5.50 -18.60 19.82
N ARG A 4 -6.30 -17.83 20.58
CA ARG A 4 -7.68 -17.48 20.21
C ARG A 4 -7.81 -16.66 18.93
N ASP A 5 -6.81 -15.81 18.62
CA ASP A 5 -6.84 -14.98 17.41
C ASP A 5 -6.56 -15.79 16.15
N ASN A 6 -5.82 -16.90 16.28
CA ASN A 6 -5.52 -17.81 15.18
C ASN A 6 -6.77 -18.52 14.65
N ASP A 7 -7.63 -19.01 15.55
CA ASP A 7 -8.87 -19.71 15.19
C ASP A 7 -9.90 -18.78 14.52
N THR A 8 -9.82 -17.48 14.82
CA THR A 8 -10.69 -16.48 14.19
C THR A 8 -10.23 -16.13 12.78
N VAL A 9 -8.90 -16.01 12.55
CA VAL A 9 -8.34 -15.58 11.26
C VAL A 9 -8.25 -16.74 10.26
N MET A 10 -7.95 -17.94 10.75
CA MET A 10 -7.81 -19.14 9.91
C MET A 10 -8.30 -20.40 10.66
N PRO A 11 -9.60 -20.61 10.72
CA PRO A 11 -10.17 -21.78 11.41
C PRO A 11 -9.63 -23.09 10.81
N GLY A 12 -9.28 -24.00 11.69
CA GLY A 12 -8.87 -25.36 11.32
C GLY A 12 -7.38 -25.54 10.97
N VAL A 13 -6.54 -24.52 11.08
CA VAL A 13 -5.10 -24.66 10.90
C VAL A 13 -4.38 -24.55 12.26
N PRO A 14 -3.68 -25.60 12.72
CA PRO A 14 -2.95 -25.57 13.99
C PRO A 14 -1.91 -24.45 14.05
N PHE A 15 -1.78 -23.81 15.21
CA PHE A 15 -0.84 -22.71 15.43
C PHE A 15 0.62 -23.07 15.10
N GLU A 16 1.03 -24.30 15.36
CA GLU A 16 2.37 -24.79 15.07
C GLU A 16 2.68 -24.76 13.58
N VAL A 17 1.72 -25.15 12.74
CA VAL A 17 1.85 -25.12 11.27
C VAL A 17 2.00 -23.67 10.78
N TRP A 18 1.20 -22.76 11.33
CA TRP A 18 1.30 -21.33 11.05
C TRP A 18 2.64 -20.76 11.47
N SER A 19 3.05 -21.05 12.68
CA SER A 19 4.34 -20.62 13.24
C SER A 19 5.52 -21.08 12.40
N GLN A 20 5.51 -22.35 11.95
CA GLN A 20 6.51 -22.91 11.06
C GLN A 20 6.55 -22.18 9.71
N LYS A 21 5.41 -22.00 9.05
CA LYS A 21 5.31 -21.27 7.78
C LYS A 21 5.81 -19.83 7.93
N MET A 22 5.45 -19.16 9.01
CA MET A 22 5.88 -17.78 9.27
C MET A 22 7.39 -17.68 9.48
N ARG A 23 7.99 -18.61 10.20
CA ARG A 23 9.45 -18.66 10.42
C ARG A 23 10.23 -19.03 9.16
N ALA A 24 9.60 -19.73 8.23
CA ALA A 24 10.21 -20.08 6.94
C ALA A 24 10.29 -18.89 5.99
N CYS A 25 9.44 -17.87 6.15
CA CYS A 25 9.48 -16.66 5.33
C CYS A 25 10.74 -15.84 5.62
N LYS A 26 11.60 -15.66 4.63
CA LYS A 26 12.84 -14.88 4.72
C LYS A 26 12.63 -13.41 4.32
N THR A 27 11.62 -13.12 3.51
CA THR A 27 11.32 -11.79 2.99
C THR A 27 9.88 -11.39 3.29
N LYS A 28 9.63 -10.08 3.26
CA LYS A 28 8.26 -9.54 3.40
C LYS A 28 7.36 -10.00 2.26
N LEU A 29 7.90 -10.11 1.04
CA LEU A 29 7.16 -10.59 -0.12
C LEU A 29 6.75 -12.06 0.05
N GLU A 30 7.64 -12.93 0.54
CA GLU A 30 7.30 -14.33 0.85
C GLU A 30 6.19 -14.41 1.91
N PHE A 31 6.25 -13.59 2.96
CA PHE A 31 5.18 -13.50 3.95
C PHE A 31 3.85 -13.10 3.30
N GLN A 32 3.85 -12.05 2.48
CA GLN A 32 2.64 -11.57 1.81
C GLN A 32 2.06 -12.62 0.86
N LYS A 33 2.90 -13.32 0.08
CA LYS A 33 2.47 -14.41 -0.80
C LYS A 33 1.92 -15.60 -0.02
N THR A 34 2.53 -15.94 1.10
CA THR A 34 2.13 -17.11 1.90
C THR A 34 0.84 -16.88 2.68
N PHE A 35 0.64 -15.67 3.23
CA PHE A 35 -0.44 -15.40 4.18
C PHE A 35 -1.52 -14.44 3.67
N CYS A 36 -1.16 -13.46 2.86
CA CYS A 36 -2.09 -12.42 2.43
C CYS A 36 -2.69 -12.69 1.05
N TYR A 37 -1.91 -13.18 0.11
CA TYR A 37 -2.31 -13.33 -1.29
C TYR A 37 -3.57 -14.21 -1.46
N GLY A 38 -3.55 -15.44 -0.95
CA GLY A 38 -4.69 -16.35 -1.08
C GLY A 38 -5.94 -15.87 -0.32
N LEU A 39 -5.73 -15.23 0.84
CA LEU A 39 -6.82 -14.63 1.62
C LEU A 39 -7.50 -13.47 0.87
N LEU A 40 -6.70 -12.58 0.27
CA LEU A 40 -7.22 -11.44 -0.49
C LEU A 40 -7.93 -11.89 -1.77
N TRP A 41 -7.42 -12.92 -2.49
CA TRP A 41 -8.13 -13.49 -3.62
C TRP A 41 -9.44 -14.17 -3.24
N LYS A 42 -9.45 -14.89 -2.12
CA LYS A 42 -10.70 -15.46 -1.59
C LYS A 42 -11.70 -14.36 -1.31
N LEU A 43 -11.28 -13.31 -0.58
CA LEU A 43 -12.13 -12.18 -0.26
C LEU A 43 -12.62 -11.47 -1.54
N ALA A 44 -11.75 -11.21 -2.52
CA ALA A 44 -12.15 -10.60 -3.78
C ALA A 44 -13.29 -11.37 -4.47
N LYS A 45 -13.19 -12.70 -4.52
CA LYS A 45 -14.23 -13.58 -5.10
C LYS A 45 -15.55 -13.60 -4.33
N GLU A 46 -15.50 -13.36 -3.01
CA GLU A 46 -16.68 -13.39 -2.15
C GLU A 46 -17.41 -12.04 -2.10
N VAL A 47 -16.71 -10.92 -2.29
CA VAL A 47 -17.27 -9.57 -2.06
C VAL A 47 -17.32 -8.69 -3.30
N THR A 48 -16.83 -9.17 -4.46
CA THR A 48 -16.86 -8.43 -5.72
C THR A 48 -17.32 -9.31 -6.87
N ASP A 49 -17.87 -8.70 -7.93
CA ASP A 49 -18.23 -9.39 -9.17
C ASP A 49 -17.01 -9.74 -10.04
N GLY A 50 -15.85 -9.31 -9.64
CA GLY A 50 -14.58 -9.57 -10.27
C GLY A 50 -13.56 -8.49 -9.94
N LEU A 51 -12.30 -8.87 -10.03
CA LEU A 51 -11.16 -7.95 -9.85
C LEU A 51 -10.30 -8.03 -11.11
N THR A 52 -10.22 -6.93 -11.84
CA THR A 52 -9.46 -6.83 -13.08
C THR A 52 -8.45 -5.69 -13.02
N LEU A 53 -7.36 -5.84 -13.73
CA LEU A 53 -6.34 -4.80 -13.91
C LEU A 53 -6.22 -4.51 -15.39
N ASP A 54 -6.46 -3.27 -15.78
CA ASP A 54 -6.02 -2.81 -17.09
C ASP A 54 -4.49 -2.62 -17.05
N HIS A 55 -3.80 -3.56 -17.67
CA HIS A 55 -2.33 -3.59 -17.69
C HIS A 55 -1.73 -2.89 -18.91
N THR A 56 -2.55 -2.27 -19.78
CA THR A 56 -2.05 -1.52 -20.94
C THR A 56 -1.22 -0.30 -20.55
N ALA A 57 -1.51 0.28 -19.38
CA ALA A 57 -0.77 1.39 -18.82
C ALA A 57 0.32 0.98 -17.82
N LEU A 58 0.49 -0.32 -17.56
CA LEU A 58 1.59 -0.78 -16.71
C LEU A 58 2.92 -0.58 -17.45
N PRO A 59 3.97 -0.18 -16.72
CA PRO A 59 5.29 -0.03 -17.29
C PRO A 59 5.80 -1.33 -17.89
N ALA A 60 6.48 -1.24 -19.03
CA ALA A 60 7.13 -2.38 -19.67
C ALA A 60 8.22 -2.98 -18.77
N ASP A 61 8.95 -2.14 -18.04
CA ASP A 61 9.93 -2.58 -17.05
C ASP A 61 9.26 -2.92 -15.71
N LYS A 62 9.02 -4.21 -15.51
CA LYS A 62 8.43 -4.75 -14.28
C LYS A 62 9.35 -4.67 -13.05
N SER A 63 10.62 -4.38 -13.23
CA SER A 63 11.60 -4.19 -12.15
C SER A 63 11.66 -2.75 -11.66
N ALA A 64 11.15 -1.80 -12.42
CA ALA A 64 11.11 -0.40 -12.04
C ALA A 64 10.10 -0.15 -10.93
N ALA A 65 10.43 0.79 -10.05
CA ALA A 65 9.57 1.18 -8.94
C ALA A 65 8.71 2.39 -9.32
N TYR A 66 7.45 2.38 -8.89
CA TYR A 66 6.45 3.39 -9.24
C TYR A 66 5.68 3.86 -8.02
N THR A 67 5.21 5.10 -8.06
CA THR A 67 4.23 5.62 -7.13
C THR A 67 2.83 5.40 -7.69
N TYR A 68 2.06 4.52 -7.06
CA TYR A 68 0.66 4.30 -7.37
C TYR A 68 -0.21 5.21 -6.52
N ILE A 69 -1.03 6.02 -7.18
CA ILE A 69 -1.99 6.91 -6.53
C ILE A 69 -3.38 6.50 -6.97
N SER A 70 -4.25 6.23 -6.01
CA SER A 70 -5.63 5.85 -6.31
C SER A 70 -6.61 6.47 -5.32
N ASN A 71 -7.89 6.39 -5.64
CA ASN A 71 -8.94 6.64 -4.70
C ASN A 71 -8.79 5.69 -3.49
N HIS A 72 -9.29 6.09 -2.34
CA HIS A 72 -9.20 5.33 -1.10
C HIS A 72 -10.59 5.12 -0.54
N ARG A 73 -11.13 3.91 -0.66
CA ARG A 73 -12.46 3.55 -0.16
C ARG A 73 -12.41 2.61 1.02
N ASP A 74 -11.48 1.68 1.02
CA ASP A 74 -11.28 0.70 2.08
C ASP A 74 -9.86 0.73 2.65
N ILE A 75 -9.72 0.50 3.96
CA ILE A 75 -8.44 0.59 4.67
C ILE A 75 -7.44 -0.47 4.21
N ILE A 76 -7.94 -1.65 3.82
CA ILE A 76 -7.11 -2.81 3.51
C ILE A 76 -7.21 -3.18 2.03
N LEU A 77 -8.43 -3.13 1.47
CA LEU A 77 -8.71 -3.72 0.17
C LEU A 77 -8.05 -2.96 -0.98
N ASP A 78 -8.04 -1.62 -0.96
CA ASP A 78 -7.48 -0.84 -2.07
C ASP A 78 -6.02 -1.21 -2.36
N SER A 79 -5.16 -1.09 -1.36
CA SER A 79 -3.74 -1.44 -1.48
C SER A 79 -3.50 -2.96 -1.53
N GLY A 80 -4.37 -3.73 -0.88
CA GLY A 80 -4.32 -5.19 -0.89
C GLY A 80 -4.62 -5.76 -2.27
N PHE A 81 -5.71 -5.32 -2.91
CA PHE A 81 -6.08 -5.76 -4.25
C PHE A 81 -5.05 -5.31 -5.30
N LEU A 82 -4.56 -4.08 -5.21
CA LEU A 82 -3.45 -3.66 -6.06
C LEU A 82 -2.25 -4.60 -5.90
N SER A 83 -1.87 -4.93 -4.67
CA SER A 83 -0.71 -5.78 -4.40
C SER A 83 -0.85 -7.19 -5.00
N ILE A 84 -2.04 -7.84 -4.89
CA ILE A 84 -2.23 -9.17 -5.47
C ILE A 84 -2.26 -9.13 -6.99
N LEU A 85 -2.85 -8.09 -7.59
CA LEU A 85 -2.86 -7.91 -9.04
C LEU A 85 -1.45 -7.68 -9.60
N LEU A 86 -0.61 -6.90 -8.92
CA LEU A 86 0.79 -6.70 -9.30
C LEU A 86 1.58 -8.01 -9.21
N VAL A 87 1.36 -8.81 -8.17
CA VAL A 87 1.98 -10.14 -8.04
C VAL A 87 1.60 -11.05 -9.20
N ASP A 88 0.36 -11.01 -9.67
CA ASP A 88 -0.09 -11.79 -10.83
C ASP A 88 0.60 -11.34 -12.14
N GLN A 89 0.99 -10.07 -12.22
CA GLN A 89 1.80 -9.55 -13.34
C GLN A 89 3.31 -9.84 -13.19
N GLY A 90 3.71 -10.57 -12.14
CA GLY A 90 5.12 -10.87 -11.86
C GLY A 90 5.90 -9.71 -11.25
N MET A 91 5.20 -8.69 -10.74
CA MET A 91 5.79 -7.54 -10.05
C MET A 91 5.83 -7.76 -8.54
N ASP A 92 6.60 -6.93 -7.82
CA ASP A 92 6.58 -6.91 -6.36
C ASP A 92 5.34 -6.15 -5.84
N THR A 93 4.97 -6.40 -4.59
CA THR A 93 3.92 -5.66 -3.87
C THR A 93 4.37 -4.24 -3.56
N VAL A 94 3.45 -3.35 -3.20
CA VAL A 94 3.75 -1.96 -2.89
C VAL A 94 4.07 -1.73 -1.41
N GLU A 95 4.85 -0.70 -1.09
CA GLU A 95 4.87 -0.11 0.25
C GLU A 95 3.65 0.80 0.44
N ILE A 96 2.98 0.67 1.58
CA ILE A 96 1.66 1.28 1.81
C ILE A 96 1.78 2.42 2.81
N ALA A 97 1.30 3.61 2.43
CA ALA A 97 1.18 4.74 3.34
C ALA A 97 -0.03 4.55 4.27
N ILE A 98 0.19 4.42 5.58
CA ILE A 98 -0.89 4.26 6.57
C ILE A 98 -0.83 5.33 7.66
N GLY A 99 -2.00 5.79 8.12
CA GLY A 99 -2.09 6.73 9.23
C GLY A 99 -1.73 6.10 10.58
N ASP A 100 -1.04 6.85 11.44
CA ASP A 100 -0.66 6.43 12.79
C ASP A 100 -1.87 6.15 13.69
N ASN A 101 -3.03 6.73 13.40
CA ASN A 101 -4.29 6.48 14.09
C ASN A 101 -4.79 5.03 13.97
N LEU A 102 -4.28 4.24 13.03
CA LEU A 102 -4.59 2.81 12.88
C LEU A 102 -3.75 1.92 13.82
N LEU A 103 -2.71 2.46 14.43
CA LEU A 103 -1.75 1.71 15.25
C LEU A 103 -2.18 1.59 16.72
N VAL A 104 -3.45 1.31 16.95
CA VAL A 104 -4.06 1.26 18.30
C VAL A 104 -3.43 0.17 19.17
N TYR A 105 -3.11 -0.98 18.59
CA TYR A 105 -2.52 -2.10 19.31
C TYR A 105 -1.08 -2.41 18.88
N PRO A 106 -0.19 -2.83 19.78
CA PRO A 106 1.21 -3.13 19.45
C PRO A 106 1.39 -4.20 18.36
N TRP A 107 0.50 -5.17 18.27
CA TRP A 107 0.55 -6.21 17.24
C TRP A 107 0.24 -5.65 15.85
N ILE A 108 -0.67 -4.67 15.73
CA ILE A 108 -0.97 -4.00 14.46
C ILE A 108 0.30 -3.33 13.92
N LYS A 109 1.08 -2.65 14.76
CA LYS A 109 2.33 -2.03 14.36
C LYS A 109 3.34 -3.02 13.80
N LYS A 110 3.40 -4.24 14.35
CA LYS A 110 4.24 -5.31 13.81
C LYS A 110 3.69 -5.83 12.48
N PHE A 111 2.39 -6.08 12.41
CA PHE A 111 1.72 -6.60 11.23
C PHE A 111 1.88 -5.66 10.02
N VAL A 112 1.63 -4.37 10.17
CA VAL A 112 1.76 -3.40 9.08
C VAL A 112 3.21 -3.26 8.59
N ARG A 113 4.19 -3.38 9.51
CA ARG A 113 5.62 -3.36 9.11
C ARG A 113 6.01 -4.58 8.28
N VAL A 114 5.48 -5.76 8.59
CA VAL A 114 5.70 -6.97 7.78
C VAL A 114 5.02 -6.82 6.42
N ASN A 115 3.89 -6.11 6.36
CA ASN A 115 3.20 -5.78 5.11
C ASN A 115 3.74 -4.53 4.42
N LYS A 116 5.03 -4.22 4.57
CA LYS A 116 5.72 -3.11 3.88
C LYS A 116 5.05 -1.75 4.07
N SER A 117 4.41 -1.48 5.22
CA SER A 117 3.78 -0.18 5.44
C SER A 117 4.73 0.84 6.08
N PHE A 118 4.61 2.10 5.67
CA PHE A 118 5.22 3.25 6.34
C PHE A 118 4.17 4.17 6.93
N ILE A 119 4.54 4.89 8.00
CA ILE A 119 3.57 5.58 8.85
C ILE A 119 3.48 7.05 8.46
N VAL A 120 2.26 7.51 8.22
CA VAL A 120 1.88 8.91 8.04
C VAL A 120 1.42 9.46 9.38
N LEU A 121 2.15 10.41 9.93
CA LEU A 121 1.78 11.07 11.18
C LEU A 121 0.62 12.03 10.96
N ARG A 122 -0.36 11.98 11.86
CA ARG A 122 -1.54 12.86 11.89
C ARG A 122 -1.53 13.70 13.16
N ALA A 123 -2.50 14.58 13.29
CA ALA A 123 -2.66 15.44 14.47
C ALA A 123 -1.40 16.24 14.86
N LEU A 124 -0.69 16.78 13.86
CA LEU A 124 0.52 17.59 14.02
C LEU A 124 0.20 19.07 13.98
N THR A 125 1.01 19.87 14.66
CA THR A 125 1.05 21.33 14.46
C THR A 125 1.53 21.66 13.03
N MET A 126 1.26 22.86 12.52
CA MET A 126 1.68 23.28 11.19
C MET A 126 3.18 23.06 10.93
N ARG A 127 4.04 23.44 11.88
CA ARG A 127 5.48 23.25 11.79
C ARG A 127 5.86 21.76 11.72
N GLN A 128 5.29 20.97 12.61
CA GLN A 128 5.55 19.52 12.63
C GLN A 128 5.05 18.84 11.36
N MET A 129 3.95 19.31 10.78
CA MET A 129 3.41 18.80 9.52
C MET A 129 4.36 19.04 8.35
N LEU A 130 4.96 20.24 8.26
CA LEU A 130 5.96 20.54 7.22
C LEU A 130 7.20 19.63 7.35
N GLU A 131 7.72 19.48 8.56
CA GLU A 131 8.88 18.61 8.83
C GLU A 131 8.56 17.13 8.54
N ALA A 132 7.38 16.67 8.93
CA ALA A 132 6.91 15.29 8.68
C ALA A 132 6.71 15.05 7.17
N SER A 133 6.12 16.01 6.45
CA SER A 133 5.92 15.93 4.99
C SER A 133 7.26 15.87 4.25
N ALA A 134 8.23 16.70 4.64
CA ALA A 134 9.56 16.68 4.05
C ALA A 134 10.30 15.35 4.30
N ARG A 135 10.18 14.80 5.52
CA ARG A 135 10.75 13.49 5.86
C ARG A 135 10.10 12.37 5.06
N MET A 136 8.78 12.41 4.94
CA MET A 136 8.02 11.42 4.18
C MET A 136 8.37 11.48 2.69
N SER A 137 8.43 12.67 2.12
CA SER A 137 8.84 12.86 0.73
C SER A 137 10.22 12.27 0.47
N ARG A 138 11.22 12.60 1.30
CA ARG A 138 12.57 11.99 1.18
C ARG A 138 12.54 10.46 1.28
N TYR A 139 11.71 9.92 2.17
CA TYR A 139 11.56 8.46 2.27
C TYR A 139 10.97 7.86 1.00
N MET A 140 9.94 8.48 0.41
CA MET A 140 9.35 8.00 -0.83
C MET A 140 10.34 8.05 -2.00
N HIS A 141 11.10 9.15 -2.14
CA HIS A 141 12.18 9.24 -3.13
C HIS A 141 13.21 8.12 -2.92
N TYR A 142 13.70 7.94 -1.70
CA TYR A 142 14.62 6.85 -1.37
C TYR A 142 14.03 5.47 -1.70
N THR A 143 12.75 5.26 -1.43
CA THR A 143 12.08 3.98 -1.69
C THR A 143 12.02 3.66 -3.18
N ILE A 144 11.73 4.66 -4.00
CA ILE A 144 11.68 4.51 -5.47
C ILE A 144 13.09 4.40 -6.06
N SER A 145 13.98 5.35 -5.74
CA SER A 145 15.28 5.49 -6.42
C SER A 145 16.31 4.46 -5.94
N GLU A 146 16.38 4.19 -4.63
CA GLU A 146 17.42 3.35 -4.04
C GLU A 146 16.92 1.94 -3.71
N LYS A 147 15.77 1.83 -3.01
CA LYS A 147 15.22 0.52 -2.66
C LYS A 147 14.59 -0.19 -3.84
N LYS A 148 14.32 0.51 -4.95
CA LYS A 148 13.62 -0.02 -6.13
C LYS A 148 12.30 -0.69 -5.75
N GLN A 149 11.57 -0.07 -4.83
CA GLN A 149 10.31 -0.57 -4.30
C GLN A 149 9.18 0.40 -4.62
N SER A 150 8.12 -0.10 -5.25
CA SER A 150 6.91 0.69 -5.52
C SER A 150 6.19 1.08 -4.25
N ILE A 151 5.51 2.22 -4.27
CA ILE A 151 4.69 2.72 -3.16
C ILE A 151 3.25 2.93 -3.60
N TRP A 152 2.32 2.79 -2.66
CA TRP A 152 0.93 3.19 -2.81
C TRP A 152 0.57 4.28 -1.81
N ILE A 153 -0.10 5.32 -2.30
CA ILE A 153 -0.62 6.41 -1.48
C ILE A 153 -2.03 6.78 -1.94
N ALA A 154 -2.89 7.10 -0.97
CA ALA A 154 -4.22 7.61 -1.27
C ALA A 154 -4.15 9.00 -1.92
N GLN A 155 -4.97 9.25 -2.91
CA GLN A 155 -5.01 10.54 -3.64
C GLN A 155 -5.52 11.71 -2.79
N ARG A 156 -6.17 11.45 -1.66
CA ARG A 156 -6.66 12.45 -0.71
C ARG A 156 -6.72 11.93 0.72
N GLU A 157 -6.82 12.84 1.66
CA GLU A 157 -6.97 12.48 3.06
C GLU A 157 -8.33 11.82 3.33
N GLY A 158 -8.30 10.73 4.10
CA GLY A 158 -9.48 9.98 4.50
C GLY A 158 -10.07 9.12 3.38
N ARG A 159 -11.07 8.30 3.75
CA ARG A 159 -11.78 7.45 2.79
C ARG A 159 -12.74 8.26 1.94
N ALA A 160 -12.77 7.97 0.66
CA ALA A 160 -13.70 8.57 -0.29
C ALA A 160 -15.15 8.16 0.04
N LYS A 161 -16.04 9.15 0.11
CA LYS A 161 -17.49 8.96 0.32
C LYS A 161 -18.30 9.34 -0.93
N ASP A 162 -17.62 9.79 -1.95
CA ASP A 162 -18.15 10.27 -3.22
C ASP A 162 -17.36 9.65 -4.38
N SER A 163 -17.82 9.86 -5.59
CA SER A 163 -17.16 9.41 -6.82
C SER A 163 -16.14 10.40 -7.36
N ASN A 164 -15.72 11.38 -6.56
CA ASN A 164 -14.73 12.38 -6.97
C ASN A 164 -13.32 11.77 -6.98
N ASP A 165 -12.81 11.53 -8.18
CA ASP A 165 -11.50 10.92 -8.44
C ASP A 165 -10.40 11.98 -8.67
N ARG A 166 -10.39 13.02 -7.86
CA ARG A 166 -9.43 14.11 -7.95
C ARG A 166 -8.33 13.99 -6.91
N THR A 167 -7.08 13.98 -7.37
CA THR A 167 -5.92 14.00 -6.47
C THR A 167 -5.81 15.36 -5.78
N GLN A 168 -5.62 15.35 -4.48
CA GLN A 168 -5.46 16.54 -3.66
C GLN A 168 -4.08 17.17 -3.90
N ASP A 169 -4.05 18.49 -4.11
CA ASP A 169 -2.79 19.23 -4.36
C ASP A 169 -1.72 19.02 -3.29
N SER A 170 -2.14 18.80 -2.04
CA SER A 170 -1.22 18.53 -0.93
C SER A 170 -0.44 17.21 -1.11
N VAL A 171 -1.02 16.21 -1.78
CA VAL A 171 -0.34 14.94 -2.10
C VAL A 171 0.76 15.18 -3.13
N LEU A 172 0.44 15.92 -4.21
CA LEU A 172 1.43 16.27 -5.23
C LEU A 172 2.55 17.16 -4.69
N LYS A 173 2.19 18.17 -3.88
CA LYS A 173 3.16 19.02 -3.19
C LYS A 173 4.07 18.21 -2.28
N MET A 174 3.53 17.25 -1.53
CA MET A 174 4.33 16.38 -0.67
C MET A 174 5.31 15.53 -1.49
N LEU A 175 4.89 14.96 -2.61
CA LEU A 175 5.80 14.22 -3.51
C LEU A 175 6.94 15.09 -4.04
N ALA A 176 6.66 16.37 -4.29
CA ALA A 176 7.63 17.33 -4.84
C ALA A 176 8.56 18.00 -3.80
N ILE A 177 8.37 17.81 -2.50
CA ILE A 177 9.24 18.41 -1.46
C ILE A 177 10.63 17.77 -1.44
N GLY A 178 10.69 16.45 -1.53
CA GLY A 178 11.95 15.68 -1.51
C GLY A 178 12.63 15.64 -2.88
N GLY A 179 13.89 15.21 -2.89
CA GLY A 179 14.67 15.09 -4.13
C GLY A 179 15.40 16.36 -4.52
N GLU A 180 16.17 16.26 -5.60
CA GLU A 180 16.99 17.34 -6.17
C GLU A 180 16.35 17.87 -7.47
N GLY A 181 16.75 19.06 -7.90
CA GLY A 181 16.23 19.69 -9.10
C GLY A 181 14.98 20.55 -8.86
N ASP A 182 14.26 20.86 -9.93
CA ASP A 182 13.01 21.61 -9.86
C ASP A 182 11.82 20.71 -9.47
N VAL A 183 10.61 21.27 -9.42
CA VAL A 183 9.40 20.54 -9.03
C VAL A 183 9.09 19.39 -9.99
N ILE A 184 9.34 19.61 -11.30
CA ILE A 184 9.06 18.61 -12.34
C ILE A 184 10.07 17.47 -12.22
N ASP A 185 11.37 17.79 -12.07
CA ASP A 185 12.42 16.80 -11.88
C ASP A 185 12.14 15.90 -10.67
N ARG A 186 11.72 16.50 -9.56
CA ARG A 186 11.38 15.76 -8.33
C ARG A 186 10.16 14.85 -8.51
N LEU A 187 9.13 15.30 -9.22
CA LEU A 187 7.96 14.46 -9.53
C LEU A 187 8.34 13.32 -10.48
N MET A 188 9.16 13.60 -11.49
CA MET A 188 9.64 12.58 -12.44
C MET A 188 10.50 11.52 -11.72
N ALA A 189 11.31 11.91 -10.74
CA ALA A 189 12.15 11.00 -9.96
C ALA A 189 11.35 9.97 -9.14
N VAL A 190 10.12 10.26 -8.74
CA VAL A 190 9.24 9.30 -8.08
C VAL A 190 8.36 8.51 -9.05
N SER A 191 8.58 8.64 -10.36
CA SER A 191 7.91 7.85 -11.42
C SER A 191 6.40 7.76 -11.19
N TYR A 192 5.72 8.88 -11.38
CA TYR A 192 4.30 9.01 -11.09
C TYR A 192 3.42 8.24 -12.07
N THR A 193 2.54 7.39 -11.56
CA THR A 193 1.47 6.74 -12.33
C THR A 193 0.14 6.94 -11.62
N HIS A 194 -0.83 7.56 -12.31
CA HIS A 194 -2.19 7.70 -11.80
C HIS A 194 -3.02 6.48 -12.18
N LEU A 195 -3.46 5.72 -11.18
CA LEU A 195 -4.39 4.62 -11.37
C LEU A 195 -5.83 5.13 -11.16
N ARG A 196 -6.64 5.06 -12.20
CA ARG A 196 -8.10 5.17 -12.04
C ARG A 196 -8.64 3.80 -11.61
N ALA A 197 -9.15 3.71 -10.41
CA ALA A 197 -9.94 2.58 -9.99
C ALA A 197 -11.34 2.71 -10.60
N HIS A 198 -11.62 1.95 -11.66
CA HIS A 198 -12.99 1.72 -12.08
C HIS A 198 -13.57 0.61 -11.19
N GLU A 199 -14.21 0.99 -10.10
CA GLU A 199 -15.07 0.08 -9.35
C GLU A 199 -16.45 0.07 -10.05
N THR A 200 -16.76 -0.98 -10.78
CA THR A 200 -18.14 -1.32 -11.07
C THR A 200 -18.75 -1.85 -9.77
N LEU A 201 -19.39 -0.97 -9.02
CA LEU A 201 -20.30 -1.39 -7.95
C LEU A 201 -21.46 -2.06 -8.64
N ALA A 202 -21.70 -3.34 -8.33
CA ALA A 202 -22.99 -3.96 -8.60
C ALA A 202 -24.06 -3.17 -7.84
N ASN A 203 -25.11 -2.75 -8.54
CA ASN A 203 -26.31 -2.14 -7.99
C ASN A 203 -27.12 -3.18 -7.20
#